data_f0e70f0adc9c415b928d92a4bc33d81f
#
_entry.id   f0e70f0adc9c415b928d92a4bc33d81f
#
_cell.length_a   1.000
_cell.length_b   1.000
_cell.length_c   1.000
_cell.angle_alpha   90.00
_cell.angle_beta   90.00
_cell.angle_gamma   90.00
#
_symmetry.space_group_name_H-M   'P 1'
#
loop_
_entity.id
_entity.type
_entity.pdbx_description
1 polymer ?
#
loop_
_entity_poly.entity_id
_entity_poly.type
_entity_poly.pdbx_seq_one_letter_code
_entity_poly.pdbx_strand_id
1 'polypeptide(L)'
;MAIPEAIKALKPTEFGAVEIRCISGHFYVYEISSKWDPSKGKARKVTGKSVGKITLKDGFIPNAHGMRQTMPLRPIVKNYGAYAILQQLSGSLDSNLKESFPDIYREISVIAMLQLITGCRGKRIKREFEASYLNDIHPDLACSDYTVRELIGKLGTRSGDMASFMRRYMKPGSKLMFDGTSIFTRADDSFAQKGYNPDHKQETQVRLLYVFERDSFMPVFYRMVPGNVADKMALKETVAASGCRNCTVIADKGFYSKKNVSFLIENKMSYILPLQYNTRLIPDEFVGNMDDHKFDGCFTYKNRNIWYKTLDSGVKGNKVYIYRDDNRKLQAEVKFMQKKEADYEGLDQTTIFDEGRRGMFAFVSNTGDSAKQLYMSYKERWDVEQCFDYLKNSVRIGASHKRTNAELEAWSFINHISLLYFYGVVKALREKELNGKYSPEDILSIGKNIYCVREHYYSKDTRLSEIPKKDQELLETLGVKLVQ
;
A
#
# COMPACT_ATOMS: atom_id res chain seq x y z
N MET A 1 -34.17 -29.30 34.10
CA MET A 1 -33.49 -29.45 32.79
C MET A 1 -32.19 -28.65 32.83
N ALA A 2 -31.07 -29.23 32.46
CA ALA A 2 -29.79 -28.50 32.44
C ALA A 2 -29.82 -27.46 31.33
N ILE A 3 -29.26 -26.27 31.60
CA ILE A 3 -29.20 -25.18 30.63
C ILE A 3 -28.08 -25.48 29.65
N PRO A 4 -28.32 -25.53 28.32
CA PRO A 4 -27.28 -25.77 27.31
C PRO A 4 -26.16 -24.75 27.39
N GLU A 5 -24.90 -25.17 27.14
CA GLU A 5 -23.75 -24.28 27.15
C GLU A 5 -23.85 -23.10 26.16
N ALA A 6 -24.42 -23.34 24.97
CA ALA A 6 -24.71 -22.30 24.00
C ALA A 6 -25.65 -21.19 24.52
N ILE A 7 -26.59 -21.54 25.42
CA ILE A 7 -27.47 -20.56 26.08
C ILE A 7 -26.74 -19.86 27.22
N LYS A 8 -25.88 -20.57 27.97
CA LYS A 8 -25.08 -19.94 29.03
C LYS A 8 -24.09 -18.89 28.48
N ALA A 9 -23.51 -19.15 27.32
CA ALA A 9 -22.62 -18.23 26.64
C ALA A 9 -23.31 -16.91 26.22
N LEU A 10 -24.64 -16.91 26.12
CA LEU A 10 -25.46 -15.73 25.78
C LEU A 10 -25.98 -14.99 27.02
N LYS A 11 -25.47 -15.30 28.20
CA LYS A 11 -25.86 -14.64 29.44
C LYS A 11 -25.46 -13.19 29.44
N PRO A 12 -26.39 -12.23 29.66
CA PRO A 12 -26.07 -10.81 29.69
C PRO A 12 -25.22 -10.46 30.93
N THR A 13 -24.28 -9.53 30.75
CA THR A 13 -23.37 -9.07 31.81
C THR A 13 -23.74 -7.67 32.32
N GLU A 14 -24.59 -6.92 31.61
CA GLU A 14 -24.97 -5.54 31.98
C GLU A 14 -25.93 -5.43 33.15
N PHE A 15 -26.61 -6.53 33.52
CA PHE A 15 -27.59 -6.52 34.60
C PHE A 15 -26.99 -6.89 35.96
N GLY A 16 -25.69 -6.90 36.08
CA GLY A 16 -25.02 -7.39 37.29
C GLY A 16 -25.22 -8.91 37.50
N ALA A 17 -25.57 -9.32 38.72
CA ALA A 17 -25.78 -10.74 38.98
C ALA A 17 -27.15 -11.21 38.43
N VAL A 18 -27.11 -12.09 37.43
CA VAL A 18 -28.32 -12.66 36.85
C VAL A 18 -28.24 -14.20 36.77
N GLU A 19 -29.38 -14.88 36.72
CA GLU A 19 -29.49 -16.31 36.46
C GLU A 19 -30.40 -16.59 35.29
N ILE A 20 -30.11 -17.70 34.57
CA ILE A 20 -30.95 -18.19 33.49
C ILE A 20 -31.85 -19.29 34.08
N ARG A 21 -33.16 -19.24 33.79
CA ARG A 21 -34.12 -20.28 34.14
C ARG A 21 -34.83 -20.80 32.89
N CYS A 22 -34.94 -22.10 32.79
CA CYS A 22 -35.74 -22.77 31.78
C CYS A 22 -37.19 -22.92 32.28
N ILE A 23 -38.15 -22.30 31.61
CA ILE A 23 -39.59 -22.39 31.92
C ILE A 23 -40.31 -22.76 30.64
N SER A 24 -41.01 -23.91 30.65
CA SER A 24 -41.73 -24.42 29.49
C SER A 24 -40.92 -24.47 28.19
N GLY A 25 -39.62 -24.84 28.29
CA GLY A 25 -38.74 -24.95 27.14
C GLY A 25 -38.11 -23.62 26.68
N HIS A 26 -38.44 -22.51 27.32
CA HIS A 26 -37.87 -21.18 27.02
C HIS A 26 -36.89 -20.75 28.12
N PHE A 27 -35.84 -19.99 27.73
CA PHE A 27 -34.79 -19.53 28.64
C PHE A 27 -35.01 -18.06 29.01
N TYR A 28 -35.32 -17.81 30.27
CA TYR A 28 -35.53 -16.47 30.83
C TYR A 28 -34.38 -16.08 31.73
N VAL A 29 -34.08 -14.80 31.75
CA VAL A 29 -33.02 -14.22 32.58
C VAL A 29 -33.66 -13.43 33.72
N TYR A 30 -33.25 -13.73 34.93
CA TYR A 30 -33.75 -13.08 36.16
C TYR A 30 -32.59 -12.42 36.90
N GLU A 31 -32.86 -11.25 37.47
CA GLU A 31 -31.97 -10.63 38.44
C GLU A 31 -31.84 -11.51 39.68
N ILE A 32 -30.65 -11.53 40.24
CA ILE A 32 -30.42 -12.18 41.54
C ILE A 32 -29.66 -11.20 42.43
N SER A 33 -30.01 -11.21 43.69
CA SER A 33 -29.34 -10.48 44.76
C SER A 33 -29.08 -11.38 45.95
N SER A 34 -28.22 -10.96 46.85
CA SER A 34 -27.95 -11.64 48.12
C SER A 34 -28.49 -10.78 49.25
N LYS A 35 -29.32 -11.34 50.08
CA LYS A 35 -29.83 -10.67 51.27
C LYS A 35 -29.46 -11.49 52.52
N TRP A 36 -28.90 -10.80 53.51
CA TRP A 36 -28.59 -11.43 54.80
C TRP A 36 -29.85 -11.86 55.52
N ASP A 37 -29.89 -13.10 55.99
CA ASP A 37 -30.95 -13.66 56.79
C ASP A 37 -30.48 -13.83 58.23
N PRO A 38 -30.85 -12.94 59.17
CA PRO A 38 -30.39 -12.98 60.54
C PRO A 38 -30.78 -14.24 61.28
N SER A 39 -31.95 -14.83 60.88
CA SER A 39 -32.48 -16.05 61.53
C SER A 39 -31.64 -17.29 61.20
N LYS A 40 -30.91 -17.27 60.08
CA LYS A 40 -30.11 -18.40 59.58
C LYS A 40 -28.59 -18.12 59.62
N GLY A 41 -28.17 -16.91 60.03
CA GLY A 41 -26.78 -16.50 60.06
C GLY A 41 -26.03 -16.62 58.75
N LYS A 42 -26.75 -16.52 57.60
CA LYS A 42 -26.17 -16.66 56.27
C LYS A 42 -26.92 -15.79 55.22
N ALA A 43 -26.20 -15.45 54.20
CA ALA A 43 -26.80 -14.77 53.03
C ALA A 43 -27.69 -15.74 52.23
N ARG A 44 -28.87 -15.32 51.87
CA ARG A 44 -29.75 -16.03 50.96
C ARG A 44 -29.86 -15.37 49.62
N LYS A 45 -29.91 -16.15 48.56
CA LYS A 45 -30.21 -15.69 47.21
C LYS A 45 -31.65 -15.24 47.11
N VAL A 46 -31.88 -14.07 46.57
CA VAL A 46 -33.20 -13.49 46.27
C VAL A 46 -33.29 -13.35 44.75
N THR A 47 -34.31 -13.92 44.14
CA THR A 47 -34.61 -13.76 42.74
C THR A 47 -35.48 -12.53 42.55
N GLY A 48 -35.02 -11.62 41.68
CA GLY A 48 -35.70 -10.40 41.29
C GLY A 48 -36.64 -10.61 40.09
N LYS A 49 -36.88 -9.55 39.35
CA LYS A 49 -37.72 -9.58 38.14
C LYS A 49 -36.98 -10.20 36.97
N SER A 50 -37.75 -10.74 36.00
CA SER A 50 -37.19 -11.13 34.73
C SER A 50 -36.73 -9.88 33.94
N VAL A 51 -35.53 -9.93 33.36
CA VAL A 51 -34.98 -8.87 32.52
C VAL A 51 -35.09 -9.17 31.03
N GLY A 52 -35.36 -10.43 30.67
CA GLY A 52 -35.51 -10.83 29.28
C GLY A 52 -35.51 -12.33 29.06
N LYS A 53 -35.39 -12.75 27.82
CA LYS A 53 -35.28 -14.16 27.38
C LYS A 53 -34.04 -14.35 26.48
N ILE A 54 -33.57 -15.58 26.41
CA ILE A 54 -32.48 -15.95 25.50
C ILE A 54 -33.03 -16.94 24.47
N THR A 55 -32.75 -16.68 23.18
CA THR A 55 -32.99 -17.62 22.09
C THR A 55 -31.64 -17.91 21.37
N LEU A 56 -31.53 -19.10 20.76
CA LEU A 56 -30.32 -19.41 19.97
C LEU A 56 -30.22 -18.56 18.70
N LYS A 57 -31.39 -18.12 18.17
CA LYS A 57 -31.47 -17.34 16.95
C LYS A 57 -31.07 -15.87 17.19
N ASP A 58 -31.66 -15.24 18.20
CA ASP A 58 -31.59 -13.78 18.38
C ASP A 58 -30.70 -13.37 19.56
N GLY A 59 -30.15 -14.33 20.30
CA GLY A 59 -29.38 -14.07 21.51
C GLY A 59 -30.26 -13.68 22.70
N PHE A 60 -29.78 -12.74 23.55
CA PHE A 60 -30.53 -12.18 24.66
C PHE A 60 -31.48 -11.09 24.16
N ILE A 61 -32.76 -11.20 24.49
CA ILE A 61 -33.82 -10.25 24.15
C ILE A 61 -34.35 -9.68 25.45
N PRO A 62 -34.08 -8.40 25.79
CA PRO A 62 -34.57 -7.76 26.99
C PRO A 62 -36.11 -7.59 26.92
N ASN A 63 -36.78 -7.70 28.05
CA ASN A 63 -38.18 -7.31 28.18
C ASN A 63 -38.32 -5.82 28.57
N ALA A 64 -39.55 -5.31 28.69
CA ALA A 64 -39.80 -3.92 29.05
C ALA A 64 -39.12 -3.47 30.38
N HIS A 65 -38.95 -4.40 31.33
CA HIS A 65 -38.24 -4.14 32.59
C HIS A 65 -36.73 -4.08 32.38
N GLY A 66 -36.16 -5.02 31.62
CA GLY A 66 -34.75 -4.99 31.23
C GLY A 66 -34.41 -3.77 30.39
N MET A 67 -35.25 -3.37 29.43
CA MET A 67 -35.06 -2.16 28.63
C MET A 67 -35.08 -0.87 29.48
N ARG A 68 -35.79 -0.83 30.59
CA ARG A 68 -35.79 0.36 31.49
C ARG A 68 -34.56 0.44 32.38
N GLN A 69 -33.90 -0.67 32.63
CA GLN A 69 -32.70 -0.74 33.49
C GLN A 69 -31.42 -0.57 32.70
N THR A 70 -31.40 -0.99 31.46
CA THR A 70 -30.32 -0.66 30.57
C THR A 70 -30.56 0.73 30.03
N MET A 71 -29.58 1.63 30.14
CA MET A 71 -29.55 2.85 29.35
C MET A 71 -29.92 2.54 27.90
N PRO A 72 -30.48 3.52 27.14
CA PRO A 72 -30.91 3.26 25.77
C PRO A 72 -29.84 2.47 25.06
N LEU A 73 -30.20 1.28 24.60
CA LEU A 73 -29.32 0.34 23.91
C LEU A 73 -28.61 1.11 22.79
N ARG A 74 -27.37 1.48 23.02
CA ARG A 74 -26.61 2.20 22.02
C ARG A 74 -26.27 1.22 20.92
N PRO A 75 -26.55 1.54 19.66
CA PRO A 75 -26.17 0.70 18.56
C PRO A 75 -24.64 0.55 18.53
N ILE A 76 -24.18 -0.66 18.23
CA ILE A 76 -22.77 -0.89 17.96
C ILE A 76 -22.54 -0.59 16.50
N VAL A 77 -21.63 0.33 16.24
CA VAL A 77 -21.30 0.80 14.91
C VAL A 77 -19.85 0.43 14.63
N LYS A 78 -19.60 -0.33 13.57
CA LYS A 78 -18.28 -0.77 13.14
C LYS A 78 -17.97 -0.27 11.72
N ASN A 79 -16.75 0.20 11.50
CA ASN A 79 -16.27 0.51 10.16
C ASN A 79 -16.26 -0.76 9.31
N TYR A 80 -16.97 -0.75 8.17
CA TYR A 80 -17.19 -1.94 7.35
C TYR A 80 -16.71 -1.78 5.91
N GLY A 81 -17.26 -0.80 5.17
CA GLY A 81 -17.22 -0.79 3.72
C GLY A 81 -15.80 -0.75 3.14
N ALA A 82 -14.91 0.06 3.70
CA ALA A 82 -13.54 0.15 3.19
C ALA A 82 -12.80 -1.19 3.30
N TYR A 83 -12.99 -1.94 4.39
CA TYR A 83 -12.37 -3.25 4.56
C TYR A 83 -12.99 -4.29 3.63
N ALA A 84 -14.32 -4.28 3.46
CA ALA A 84 -15.02 -5.18 2.55
C ALA A 84 -14.58 -4.95 1.08
N ILE A 85 -14.38 -3.70 0.67
CA ILE A 85 -13.84 -3.33 -0.64
C ILE A 85 -12.45 -3.93 -0.83
N LEU A 86 -11.53 -3.73 0.14
CA LEU A 86 -10.18 -4.25 0.06
C LEU A 86 -10.15 -5.77 -0.05
N GLN A 87 -10.92 -6.48 0.79
CA GLN A 87 -10.98 -7.94 0.77
C GLN A 87 -11.50 -8.48 -0.56
N GLN A 88 -12.56 -7.88 -1.12
CA GLN A 88 -13.15 -8.37 -2.36
C GLN A 88 -12.31 -8.04 -3.60
N LEU A 89 -11.60 -6.90 -3.60
CA LEU A 89 -10.76 -6.50 -4.72
C LEU A 89 -9.32 -7.00 -4.64
N SER A 90 -8.90 -7.63 -3.53
CA SER A 90 -7.54 -8.15 -3.33
C SER A 90 -7.21 -9.40 -4.16
N GLY A 91 -8.21 -10.03 -4.78
CA GLY A 91 -8.03 -11.25 -5.57
C GLY A 91 -7.48 -12.41 -4.72
N SER A 92 -6.34 -12.96 -5.13
CA SER A 92 -5.70 -14.11 -4.44
C SER A 92 -4.76 -13.71 -3.30
N LEU A 93 -4.71 -12.44 -2.89
CA LEU A 93 -3.73 -11.97 -1.91
C LEU A 93 -3.82 -12.72 -0.57
N ASP A 94 -5.02 -12.83 0.00
CA ASP A 94 -5.22 -13.52 1.28
C ASP A 94 -4.91 -15.02 1.19
N SER A 95 -5.23 -15.67 0.08
CA SER A 95 -4.86 -17.07 -0.18
C SER A 95 -3.35 -17.25 -0.26
N ASN A 96 -2.67 -16.38 -0.99
CA ASN A 96 -1.21 -16.38 -1.10
C ASN A 96 -0.51 -16.12 0.24
N LEU A 97 -1.07 -15.21 1.06
CA LEU A 97 -0.59 -14.96 2.43
C LEU A 97 -0.76 -16.18 3.30
N LYS A 98 -1.93 -16.83 3.25
CA LYS A 98 -2.22 -18.06 4.02
C LYS A 98 -1.28 -19.20 3.68
N GLU A 99 -0.95 -19.38 2.40
CA GLU A 99 0.01 -20.38 1.97
C GLU A 99 1.45 -20.11 2.43
N SER A 100 1.86 -18.83 2.41
CA SER A 100 3.23 -18.45 2.77
C SER A 100 3.43 -18.27 4.27
N PHE A 101 2.38 -17.89 5.00
CA PHE A 101 2.42 -17.55 6.43
C PHE A 101 1.20 -18.14 7.17
N PRO A 102 1.01 -19.48 7.17
CA PRO A 102 -0.22 -20.12 7.66
C PRO A 102 -0.53 -19.79 9.13
N ASP A 103 0.47 -19.47 9.92
CA ASP A 103 0.40 -19.19 11.36
C ASP A 103 0.14 -17.70 11.71
N ILE A 104 0.41 -16.76 10.78
CA ILE A 104 0.34 -15.31 11.04
C ILE A 104 -0.30 -14.49 9.91
N TYR A 105 -0.90 -15.15 8.89
CA TYR A 105 -1.43 -14.42 7.72
C TYR A 105 -2.58 -13.47 8.10
N ARG A 106 -3.42 -13.86 9.08
CA ARG A 106 -4.55 -13.02 9.51
C ARG A 106 -4.07 -11.72 10.15
N GLU A 107 -3.05 -11.82 11.01
CA GLU A 107 -2.44 -10.67 11.64
C GLU A 107 -1.82 -9.73 10.62
N ILE A 108 -1.08 -10.28 9.64
CA ILE A 108 -0.48 -9.50 8.55
C ILE A 108 -1.55 -8.78 7.74
N SER A 109 -2.59 -9.51 7.29
CA SER A 109 -3.70 -8.99 6.50
C SER A 109 -4.46 -7.89 7.24
N VAL A 110 -4.88 -8.15 8.49
CA VAL A 110 -5.62 -7.19 9.32
C VAL A 110 -4.81 -5.91 9.55
N ILE A 111 -3.55 -6.04 9.98
CA ILE A 111 -2.71 -4.86 10.24
C ILE A 111 -2.46 -4.07 8.96
N ALA A 112 -2.24 -4.74 7.82
CA ALA A 112 -2.05 -4.10 6.54
C ALA A 112 -3.28 -3.29 6.09
N MET A 113 -4.48 -3.85 6.24
CA MET A 113 -5.74 -3.14 5.93
C MET A 113 -5.99 -1.97 6.89
N LEU A 114 -5.77 -2.16 8.21
CA LEU A 114 -5.91 -1.09 9.19
C LEU A 114 -4.98 0.09 8.89
N GLN A 115 -3.72 -0.19 8.55
CA GLN A 115 -2.76 0.85 8.16
C GLN A 115 -3.19 1.60 6.92
N LEU A 116 -3.66 0.86 5.90
CA LEU A 116 -4.10 1.43 4.65
C LEU A 116 -5.28 2.39 4.86
N ILE A 117 -6.28 1.99 5.65
CA ILE A 117 -7.52 2.76 5.83
C ILE A 117 -7.34 3.92 6.81
N THR A 118 -6.59 3.73 7.91
CA THR A 118 -6.55 4.69 9.02
C THR A 118 -5.18 5.35 9.21
N GLY A 119 -4.12 4.83 8.59
CA GLY A 119 -2.75 5.26 8.83
C GLY A 119 -2.27 4.98 10.27
N CYS A 120 -2.94 4.07 10.99
CA CYS A 120 -2.67 3.81 12.41
C CYS A 120 -1.34 3.07 12.63
N ARG A 121 -0.70 3.34 13.79
CA ARG A 121 0.56 2.72 14.21
C ARG A 121 0.59 2.51 15.72
N GLY A 122 1.36 1.51 16.15
CA GLY A 122 1.58 1.23 17.58
C GLY A 122 0.25 1.04 18.32
N LYS A 123 0.08 1.71 19.45
CA LYS A 123 -1.10 1.58 20.33
C LYS A 123 -2.46 1.87 19.64
N ARG A 124 -2.46 2.61 18.52
CA ARG A 124 -3.70 2.92 17.78
C ARG A 124 -4.24 1.71 17.04
N ILE A 125 -3.41 0.74 16.67
CA ILE A 125 -3.82 -0.46 15.92
C ILE A 125 -4.94 -1.20 16.66
N LYS A 126 -4.79 -1.41 17.96
CA LYS A 126 -5.82 -2.07 18.79
C LYS A 126 -7.16 -1.33 18.70
N ARG A 127 -7.15 0.00 18.90
CA ARG A 127 -8.37 0.81 18.88
C ARG A 127 -9.07 0.75 17.51
N GLU A 128 -8.32 0.87 16.43
CA GLU A 128 -8.88 0.82 15.07
C GLU A 128 -9.40 -0.58 14.73
N PHE A 129 -8.73 -1.63 15.20
CA PHE A 129 -9.20 -3.00 15.08
C PHE A 129 -10.54 -3.21 15.79
N GLU A 130 -10.63 -2.79 17.06
CA GLU A 130 -11.86 -2.87 17.86
C GLU A 130 -13.02 -2.06 17.26
N ALA A 131 -12.72 -0.95 16.57
CA ALA A 131 -13.71 -0.11 15.88
C ALA A 131 -14.09 -0.63 14.48
N SER A 132 -13.37 -1.60 13.94
CA SER A 132 -13.62 -2.20 12.64
C SER A 132 -14.42 -3.50 12.74
N TYR A 133 -15.11 -3.85 11.67
CA TYR A 133 -15.80 -5.11 11.56
C TYR A 133 -14.83 -6.31 11.46
N LEU A 134 -13.54 -6.06 11.19
CA LEU A 134 -12.51 -7.10 11.22
C LEU A 134 -12.41 -7.78 12.59
N ASN A 135 -12.69 -7.06 13.67
CA ASN A 135 -12.78 -7.63 15.01
C ASN A 135 -13.92 -8.63 15.17
N ASP A 136 -15.04 -8.43 14.45
CA ASP A 136 -16.18 -9.35 14.49
C ASP A 136 -15.88 -10.64 13.68
N ILE A 137 -15.08 -10.54 12.61
CA ILE A 137 -14.66 -11.71 11.80
C ILE A 137 -13.51 -12.47 12.48
N HIS A 138 -12.65 -11.78 13.20
CA HIS A 138 -11.47 -12.34 13.85
C HIS A 138 -11.50 -12.04 15.36
N PRO A 139 -12.50 -12.56 16.12
CA PRO A 139 -12.65 -12.24 17.53
C PRO A 139 -11.53 -12.80 18.42
N ASP A 140 -10.83 -13.81 17.93
CA ASP A 140 -9.68 -14.47 18.57
C ASP A 140 -8.36 -13.73 18.33
N LEU A 141 -8.35 -12.73 17.44
CA LEU A 141 -7.14 -12.01 17.07
C LEU A 141 -6.86 -10.87 18.04
N ALA A 142 -5.64 -10.81 18.56
CA ALA A 142 -5.20 -9.74 19.46
C ALA A 142 -4.30 -8.75 18.71
N CYS A 143 -4.70 -7.47 18.66
CA CYS A 143 -3.96 -6.39 18.02
C CYS A 143 -3.35 -5.40 19.05
N SER A 144 -2.96 -5.88 20.24
CA SER A 144 -2.28 -5.05 21.23
C SER A 144 -0.87 -4.64 20.75
N ASP A 145 -0.31 -3.59 21.34
CA ASP A 145 1.06 -3.17 21.02
C ASP A 145 2.09 -4.30 21.25
N TYR A 146 1.86 -5.13 22.26
CA TYR A 146 2.68 -6.30 22.54
C TYR A 146 2.57 -7.35 21.42
N THR A 147 1.35 -7.77 21.05
CA THR A 147 1.14 -8.81 20.03
C THR A 147 1.61 -8.35 18.63
N VAL A 148 1.48 -7.06 18.31
CA VAL A 148 2.02 -6.49 17.07
C VAL A 148 3.55 -6.52 17.07
N ARG A 149 4.21 -6.28 18.22
CA ARG A 149 5.67 -6.43 18.32
C ARG A 149 6.12 -7.87 18.18
N GLU A 150 5.41 -8.81 18.80
CA GLU A 150 5.69 -10.25 18.63
C GLU A 150 5.55 -10.67 17.14
N LEU A 151 4.50 -10.22 16.46
CA LEU A 151 4.32 -10.47 15.04
C LEU A 151 5.52 -9.94 14.23
N ILE A 152 5.92 -8.69 14.46
CA ILE A 152 7.06 -8.08 13.79
C ILE A 152 8.35 -8.85 14.06
N GLY A 153 8.57 -9.30 15.29
CA GLY A 153 9.71 -10.15 15.65
C GLY A 153 9.71 -11.47 14.89
N LYS A 154 8.57 -12.18 14.89
CA LYS A 154 8.40 -13.44 14.14
C LYS A 154 8.61 -13.24 12.64
N LEU A 155 8.01 -12.21 12.06
CA LEU A 155 8.10 -11.93 10.64
C LEU A 155 9.52 -11.51 10.23
N GLY A 156 10.22 -10.75 11.07
CA GLY A 156 11.60 -10.29 10.85
C GLY A 156 12.62 -11.44 10.74
N THR A 157 12.32 -12.62 11.29
CA THR A 157 13.16 -13.83 11.12
C THR A 157 12.85 -14.59 9.82
N ARG A 158 11.85 -14.17 9.03
CA ARG A 158 11.34 -14.88 7.84
C ARG A 158 11.60 -14.10 6.54
N SER A 159 12.76 -13.47 6.42
CA SER A 159 13.11 -12.68 5.21
C SER A 159 13.06 -13.52 3.92
N GLY A 160 13.46 -14.80 3.99
CA GLY A 160 13.36 -15.75 2.89
C GLY A 160 11.92 -16.02 2.45
N ASP A 161 10.99 -16.17 3.42
CA ASP A 161 9.57 -16.41 3.13
C ASP A 161 8.92 -15.15 2.54
N MET A 162 9.26 -13.96 3.05
CA MET A 162 8.81 -12.68 2.50
C MET A 162 9.27 -12.51 1.04
N ALA A 163 10.55 -12.81 0.75
CA ALA A 163 11.06 -12.76 -0.61
C ALA A 163 10.39 -13.80 -1.51
N SER A 164 10.14 -15.00 -1.01
CA SER A 164 9.47 -16.08 -1.75
C SER A 164 8.02 -15.73 -2.05
N PHE A 165 7.31 -15.11 -1.10
CA PHE A 165 5.96 -14.58 -1.31
C PHE A 165 5.93 -13.54 -2.44
N MET A 166 6.81 -12.56 -2.41
CA MET A 166 6.88 -11.50 -3.42
C MET A 166 7.22 -12.06 -4.81
N ARG A 167 8.12 -13.04 -4.90
CA ARG A 167 8.49 -13.69 -6.17
C ARG A 167 7.33 -14.39 -6.86
N ARG A 168 6.25 -14.75 -6.17
CA ARG A 168 5.03 -15.32 -6.79
C ARG A 168 4.38 -14.38 -7.80
N TYR A 169 4.58 -13.08 -7.64
CA TYR A 169 4.05 -12.05 -8.55
C TYR A 169 4.97 -11.74 -9.73
N MET A 170 6.20 -12.30 -9.73
CA MET A 170 7.15 -12.11 -10.81
C MET A 170 6.83 -13.04 -11.98
N LYS A 171 6.63 -12.46 -13.17
CA LYS A 171 6.37 -13.22 -14.40
C LYS A 171 7.57 -13.12 -15.33
N PRO A 172 8.04 -14.23 -15.92
CA PRO A 172 9.06 -14.18 -16.96
C PRO A 172 8.61 -13.31 -18.14
N GLY A 173 9.52 -12.54 -18.72
CA GLY A 173 9.23 -11.69 -19.87
C GLY A 173 8.55 -10.36 -19.54
N SER A 174 8.22 -10.09 -18.28
CA SER A 174 7.60 -8.82 -17.86
C SER A 174 8.52 -7.61 -18.09
N LYS A 175 7.92 -6.45 -18.32
CA LYS A 175 8.59 -5.16 -18.23
C LYS A 175 8.54 -4.68 -16.79
N LEU A 176 9.69 -4.53 -16.15
CA LEU A 176 9.82 -4.23 -14.74
C LEU A 176 10.39 -2.83 -14.55
N MET A 177 9.71 -2.02 -13.76
CA MET A 177 10.15 -0.69 -13.39
C MET A 177 10.81 -0.71 -12.02
N PHE A 178 12.04 -0.21 -11.96
CA PHE A 178 12.82 -0.12 -10.74
C PHE A 178 12.88 1.33 -10.29
N ASP A 179 12.51 1.56 -9.04
CA ASP A 179 12.61 2.89 -8.44
C ASP A 179 12.90 2.79 -6.94
N GLY A 180 13.56 3.82 -6.39
CA GLY A 180 14.01 3.85 -5.02
C GLY A 180 13.29 4.89 -4.17
N THR A 181 12.95 4.52 -2.93
CA THR A 181 12.44 5.46 -1.94
C THR A 181 13.22 5.35 -0.64
N SER A 182 13.35 6.46 0.09
CA SER A 182 14.02 6.52 1.39
C SER A 182 13.00 6.47 2.53
N ILE A 183 13.33 5.73 3.58
CA ILE A 183 12.59 5.70 4.84
C ILE A 183 13.50 6.22 5.93
N PHE A 184 13.15 7.34 6.55
CA PHE A 184 13.87 7.84 7.73
C PHE A 184 13.63 6.90 8.91
N THR A 185 14.69 6.60 9.65
CA THR A 185 14.63 5.67 10.77
C THR A 185 15.49 6.13 11.93
N ARG A 186 15.10 5.70 13.13
CA ARG A 186 15.88 5.82 14.34
C ARG A 186 16.54 4.48 14.73
N ALA A 187 16.57 3.53 13.79
CA ALA A 187 17.29 2.28 14.02
C ALA A 187 18.78 2.57 14.27
N ASP A 188 19.35 1.80 15.14
CA ASP A 188 20.80 1.76 15.40
C ASP A 188 21.32 0.41 14.88
N ASP A 189 21.33 0.27 13.56
CA ASP A 189 21.69 -0.97 12.89
C ASP A 189 22.38 -0.67 11.55
N SER A 190 23.04 -1.66 10.97
CA SER A 190 23.95 -1.53 9.82
C SER A 190 23.32 -0.94 8.57
N PHE A 191 21.99 -1.10 8.36
CA PHE A 191 21.29 -0.52 7.21
C PHE A 191 20.87 0.94 7.42
N ALA A 192 20.78 1.37 8.66
CA ALA A 192 20.44 2.73 9.04
C ALA A 192 21.65 3.65 8.87
N GLN A 193 21.77 4.30 7.70
CA GLN A 193 22.91 5.11 7.32
C GLN A 193 22.46 6.48 6.83
N LYS A 194 23.30 7.50 7.03
CA LYS A 194 23.12 8.80 6.40
C LYS A 194 23.41 8.69 4.91
N GLY A 195 22.56 9.25 4.06
CA GLY A 195 22.70 9.17 2.63
C GLY A 195 21.92 10.26 1.91
N TYR A 196 22.12 10.34 0.61
CA TYR A 196 21.36 11.27 -0.22
C TYR A 196 19.88 10.90 -0.24
N ASN A 197 19.02 11.90 -0.09
CA ASN A 197 17.58 11.79 -0.28
C ASN A 197 17.05 13.05 -0.98
N PRO A 198 15.91 12.97 -1.69
CA PRO A 198 15.30 14.11 -2.39
C PRO A 198 14.95 15.30 -1.49
N ASP A 199 14.68 15.03 -0.21
CA ASP A 199 14.31 16.07 0.77
C ASP A 199 15.54 16.80 1.34
N HIS A 200 16.76 16.43 0.93
CA HIS A 200 18.03 16.96 1.43
C HIS A 200 18.19 16.94 2.96
N LYS A 201 17.49 16.03 3.64
CA LYS A 201 17.57 15.87 5.10
C LYS A 201 18.81 15.06 5.48
N GLN A 202 19.50 15.50 6.51
CA GLN A 202 20.68 14.83 7.07
C GLN A 202 20.30 13.77 8.13
N GLU A 203 19.19 13.07 7.92
CA GLU A 203 18.69 12.05 8.84
C GLU A 203 19.16 10.65 8.45
N THR A 204 19.25 9.78 9.42
CA THR A 204 19.51 8.36 9.22
C THR A 204 18.34 7.73 8.47
N GLN A 205 18.64 6.96 7.43
CA GLN A 205 17.63 6.36 6.54
C GLN A 205 18.02 4.95 6.13
N VAL A 206 17.02 4.17 5.70
CA VAL A 206 17.17 2.99 4.86
C VAL A 206 16.54 3.28 3.51
N ARG A 207 16.94 2.56 2.47
CA ARG A 207 16.32 2.69 1.15
C ARG A 207 15.54 1.43 0.82
N LEU A 208 14.37 1.59 0.23
CA LEU A 208 13.62 0.52 -0.40
C LEU A 208 13.73 0.67 -1.91
N LEU A 209 14.31 -0.33 -2.56
CA LEU A 209 14.32 -0.42 -4.01
C LEU A 209 13.13 -1.29 -4.43
N TYR A 210 12.09 -0.66 -4.95
CA TYR A 210 10.87 -1.31 -5.42
C TYR A 210 10.96 -1.75 -6.87
N VAL A 211 10.28 -2.83 -7.18
CA VAL A 211 10.08 -3.36 -8.52
C VAL A 211 8.58 -3.44 -8.79
N PHE A 212 8.15 -2.75 -9.84
CA PHE A 212 6.77 -2.75 -10.31
C PHE A 212 6.67 -3.47 -11.65
N GLU A 213 5.63 -4.25 -11.83
CA GLU A 213 5.29 -4.79 -13.14
C GLU A 213 4.60 -3.70 -13.95
N ARG A 214 5.14 -3.37 -15.16
CA ARG A 214 4.75 -2.20 -15.94
C ARG A 214 3.28 -2.22 -16.38
N ASP A 215 2.81 -3.35 -16.90
CA ASP A 215 1.49 -3.40 -17.56
C ASP A 215 0.34 -3.37 -16.54
N SER A 216 0.54 -3.97 -15.38
CA SER A 216 -0.42 -3.93 -14.26
C SER A 216 -0.14 -2.80 -13.26
N PHE A 217 1.07 -2.22 -13.27
CA PHE A 217 1.59 -1.29 -12.26
C PHE A 217 1.64 -1.88 -10.85
N MET A 218 1.58 -3.19 -10.75
CA MET A 218 1.59 -3.90 -9.48
C MET A 218 2.99 -3.85 -8.84
N PRO A 219 3.14 -3.53 -7.54
CA PRO A 219 4.39 -3.67 -6.82
C PRO A 219 4.64 -5.17 -6.59
N VAL A 220 5.58 -5.74 -7.33
CA VAL A 220 5.82 -7.19 -7.31
C VAL A 220 6.95 -7.59 -6.37
N PHE A 221 7.88 -6.69 -6.10
CA PHE A 221 9.02 -6.96 -5.24
C PHE A 221 9.59 -5.67 -4.65
N TYR A 222 10.22 -5.77 -3.50
CA TYR A 222 11.12 -4.73 -3.00
C TYR A 222 12.33 -5.36 -2.31
N ARG A 223 13.41 -4.59 -2.22
CA ARG A 223 14.58 -4.91 -1.42
C ARG A 223 14.97 -3.72 -0.55
N MET A 224 15.20 -3.98 0.74
CA MET A 224 15.77 -3.00 1.63
C MET A 224 17.29 -2.99 1.49
N VAL A 225 17.87 -1.79 1.39
CA VAL A 225 19.31 -1.58 1.26
C VAL A 225 19.77 -0.47 2.22
N PRO A 226 21.06 -0.46 2.59
CA PRO A 226 21.60 0.61 3.44
C PRO A 226 21.36 2.00 2.87
N GLY A 227 21.09 2.96 3.74
CA GLY A 227 20.70 4.33 3.36
C GLY A 227 21.75 5.11 2.57
N ASN A 228 23.02 4.72 2.65
CA ASN A 228 24.13 5.31 1.91
C ASN A 228 24.41 4.63 0.55
N VAL A 229 23.72 3.54 0.23
CA VAL A 229 23.92 2.80 -1.04
C VAL A 229 23.20 3.53 -2.16
N ALA A 230 23.94 3.90 -3.20
CA ALA A 230 23.38 4.52 -4.40
C ALA A 230 22.58 3.47 -5.23
N ASP A 231 21.53 3.92 -5.93
CA ASP A 231 20.64 3.07 -6.73
C ASP A 231 21.39 2.20 -7.75
N LYS A 232 22.42 2.77 -8.40
CA LYS A 232 23.25 2.03 -9.35
C LYS A 232 23.99 0.83 -8.74
N MET A 233 24.29 0.88 -7.43
CA MET A 233 24.94 -0.23 -6.73
C MET A 233 23.93 -1.30 -6.32
N ALA A 234 22.70 -0.91 -6.01
CA ALA A 234 21.66 -1.80 -5.53
C ALA A 234 20.94 -2.59 -6.64
N LEU A 235 20.98 -2.10 -7.91
CA LEU A 235 20.23 -2.69 -9.03
C LEU A 235 20.54 -4.16 -9.23
N LYS A 236 21.82 -4.50 -9.39
CA LYS A 236 22.29 -5.87 -9.69
C LYS A 236 21.76 -6.90 -8.68
N GLU A 237 21.93 -6.59 -7.39
CA GLU A 237 21.51 -7.49 -6.33
C GLU A 237 19.98 -7.55 -6.19
N THR A 238 19.26 -6.45 -6.49
CA THR A 238 17.80 -6.45 -6.47
C THR A 238 17.22 -7.25 -7.62
N VAL A 239 17.80 -7.16 -8.82
CA VAL A 239 17.45 -7.99 -9.97
C VAL A 239 17.66 -9.47 -9.62
N ALA A 240 18.82 -9.83 -9.06
CA ALA A 240 19.11 -11.19 -8.65
C ALA A 240 18.16 -11.70 -7.56
N ALA A 241 17.91 -10.88 -6.53
CA ALA A 241 17.00 -11.21 -5.40
C ALA A 241 15.55 -11.38 -5.85
N SER A 242 15.10 -10.57 -6.82
CA SER A 242 13.73 -10.65 -7.34
C SER A 242 13.43 -11.94 -8.10
N GLY A 243 14.48 -12.64 -8.60
CA GLY A 243 14.33 -13.86 -9.39
C GLY A 243 13.78 -13.61 -10.79
N CYS A 244 13.76 -12.35 -11.27
CA CYS A 244 13.27 -12.06 -12.62
C CYS A 244 14.16 -12.69 -13.70
N ARG A 245 13.52 -13.17 -14.77
CA ARG A 245 14.19 -13.81 -15.91
C ARG A 245 13.61 -13.31 -17.22
N ASN A 246 14.47 -13.08 -18.20
CA ASN A 246 14.07 -12.61 -19.54
C ASN A 246 13.22 -11.33 -19.50
N CYS A 247 13.38 -10.51 -18.46
CA CYS A 247 12.61 -9.30 -18.23
C CYS A 247 13.23 -8.07 -18.92
N THR A 248 12.43 -7.04 -19.13
CA THR A 248 12.91 -5.72 -19.51
C THR A 248 13.00 -4.84 -18.27
N VAL A 249 14.20 -4.36 -17.95
CA VAL A 249 14.45 -3.46 -16.81
C VAL A 249 14.30 -2.01 -17.24
N ILE A 250 13.36 -1.30 -16.63
CA ILE A 250 13.14 0.13 -16.82
C ILE A 250 13.46 0.81 -15.48
N ALA A 251 14.38 1.78 -15.46
CA ALA A 251 14.77 2.42 -14.21
C ALA A 251 15.08 3.92 -14.42
N ASP A 252 15.30 4.68 -13.34
CA ASP A 252 15.65 6.09 -13.44
C ASP A 252 17.13 6.29 -13.81
N LYS A 253 17.49 7.53 -14.15
CA LYS A 253 18.85 7.94 -14.53
C LYS A 253 19.92 7.59 -13.48
N GLY A 254 19.54 7.50 -12.21
CA GLY A 254 20.41 7.09 -11.11
C GLY A 254 20.91 5.65 -11.21
N PHE A 255 20.26 4.80 -11.99
CA PHE A 255 20.59 3.38 -12.13
C PHE A 255 21.59 3.08 -13.28
N TYR A 256 21.81 4.05 -14.18
CA TYR A 256 22.74 3.84 -15.28
C TYR A 256 24.18 3.73 -14.79
N SER A 257 24.84 2.65 -15.18
CA SER A 257 26.30 2.50 -15.14
C SER A 257 26.72 1.46 -16.19
N LYS A 258 27.95 1.55 -16.69
CA LYS A 258 28.49 0.54 -17.61
C LYS A 258 28.43 -0.87 -16.99
N LYS A 259 28.71 -1.00 -15.68
CA LYS A 259 28.65 -2.27 -14.95
C LYS A 259 27.23 -2.86 -14.91
N ASN A 260 26.21 -2.02 -14.73
CA ASN A 260 24.82 -2.48 -14.75
C ASN A 260 24.38 -2.92 -16.14
N VAL A 261 24.77 -2.15 -17.17
CA VAL A 261 24.49 -2.53 -18.57
C VAL A 261 25.15 -3.88 -18.91
N SER A 262 26.43 -4.07 -18.59
CA SER A 262 27.12 -5.37 -18.79
C SER A 262 26.42 -6.49 -18.06
N PHE A 263 26.05 -6.31 -16.78
CA PHE A 263 25.32 -7.30 -16.00
C PHE A 263 23.98 -7.69 -16.63
N LEU A 264 23.20 -6.71 -17.13
CA LEU A 264 21.91 -6.98 -17.77
C LEU A 264 22.08 -7.77 -19.07
N ILE A 265 23.09 -7.42 -19.88
CA ILE A 265 23.43 -8.16 -21.12
C ILE A 265 23.85 -9.60 -20.81
N GLU A 266 24.77 -9.78 -19.86
CA GLU A 266 25.27 -11.11 -19.44
C GLU A 266 24.12 -12.02 -18.97
N ASN A 267 23.10 -11.44 -18.32
CA ASN A 267 21.91 -12.18 -17.85
C ASN A 267 20.76 -12.22 -18.87
N LYS A 268 21.01 -11.87 -20.15
CA LYS A 268 20.04 -11.88 -21.26
C LYS A 268 18.77 -11.05 -20.96
N MET A 269 18.95 -9.94 -20.26
CA MET A 269 17.85 -9.01 -19.94
C MET A 269 17.84 -7.86 -20.91
N SER A 270 16.63 -7.43 -21.26
CA SER A 270 16.42 -6.18 -21.97
C SER A 270 16.38 -5.01 -20.98
N TYR A 271 16.65 -3.80 -21.45
CA TYR A 271 16.61 -2.62 -20.60
C TYR A 271 16.30 -1.32 -21.34
N ILE A 272 15.77 -0.36 -20.60
CA ILE A 272 15.57 1.04 -20.99
C ILE A 272 16.10 1.88 -19.82
N LEU A 273 17.28 2.46 -19.99
CA LEU A 273 17.95 3.25 -18.96
C LEU A 273 18.22 4.67 -19.44
N PRO A 274 17.72 5.70 -18.72
CA PRO A 274 18.04 7.10 -19.04
C PRO A 274 19.51 7.37 -18.81
N LEU A 275 20.06 8.18 -19.69
CA LEU A 275 21.43 8.64 -19.59
C LEU A 275 21.53 9.96 -18.82
N GLN A 276 22.65 10.16 -18.13
CA GLN A 276 22.96 11.45 -17.53
C GLN A 276 23.26 12.50 -18.62
N TYR A 277 23.00 13.73 -18.31
CA TYR A 277 23.11 14.86 -19.23
C TYR A 277 24.50 15.03 -19.83
N ASN A 278 25.53 14.74 -19.06
CA ASN A 278 26.94 14.91 -19.39
C ASN A 278 27.61 13.62 -19.92
N THR A 279 26.81 12.64 -20.38
CA THR A 279 27.38 11.39 -20.89
C THR A 279 28.06 11.58 -22.24
N ARG A 280 29.19 10.93 -22.42
CA ARG A 280 29.92 10.89 -23.71
C ARG A 280 29.19 10.06 -24.78
N LEU A 281 28.12 9.37 -24.43
CA LEU A 281 27.28 8.63 -25.38
C LEU A 281 26.38 9.58 -26.22
N ILE A 282 26.24 10.83 -25.80
CA ILE A 282 25.56 11.87 -26.58
C ILE A 282 26.66 12.71 -27.20
N PRO A 283 26.90 12.63 -28.53
CA PRO A 283 27.90 13.43 -29.20
C PRO A 283 27.64 14.95 -29.07
N ASP A 284 28.68 15.75 -29.02
CA ASP A 284 28.55 17.21 -28.80
C ASP A 284 27.80 17.91 -29.94
N GLU A 285 27.80 17.36 -31.15
CA GLU A 285 26.97 17.83 -32.26
C GLU A 285 25.46 17.81 -32.00
N PHE A 286 25.02 17.04 -31.02
CA PHE A 286 23.62 16.98 -30.54
C PHE A 286 23.40 17.86 -29.31
N VAL A 287 24.40 18.70 -28.96
CA VAL A 287 24.34 19.68 -27.89
C VAL A 287 24.26 21.05 -28.53
N GLY A 288 23.26 21.86 -28.18
CA GLY A 288 23.11 23.20 -28.75
C GLY A 288 21.84 23.33 -29.62
N ASN A 289 21.83 24.36 -30.47
CA ASN A 289 20.72 24.57 -31.43
C ASN A 289 20.82 23.57 -32.57
N MET A 290 20.29 22.36 -32.31
CA MET A 290 20.28 21.32 -33.30
C MET A 290 19.21 21.62 -34.36
N ASP A 291 19.66 21.64 -35.61
CA ASP A 291 18.77 21.75 -36.77
C ASP A 291 17.81 20.54 -36.78
N ASP A 292 16.52 20.79 -37.03
CA ASP A 292 15.48 19.78 -37.09
C ASP A 292 15.78 18.67 -38.13
N HIS A 293 16.50 19.01 -39.18
CA HIS A 293 16.97 18.06 -40.22
C HIS A 293 17.94 16.97 -39.71
N LYS A 294 18.53 17.14 -38.54
CA LYS A 294 19.44 16.14 -37.94
C LYS A 294 18.72 15.03 -37.19
N PHE A 295 17.41 15.18 -36.91
CA PHE A 295 16.61 14.15 -36.29
C PHE A 295 16.14 13.11 -37.31
N ASP A 296 15.92 11.86 -36.83
CA ASP A 296 15.40 10.79 -37.65
C ASP A 296 13.89 10.89 -37.84
N GLY A 297 13.19 11.65 -36.95
CA GLY A 297 11.77 11.88 -37.03
C GLY A 297 11.19 12.58 -35.80
N CYS A 298 9.87 12.70 -35.82
CA CYS A 298 9.09 13.35 -34.78
C CYS A 298 7.79 12.58 -34.54
N PHE A 299 7.28 12.62 -33.31
CA PHE A 299 5.95 12.12 -32.96
C PHE A 299 5.28 13.01 -31.91
N THR A 300 3.95 12.93 -31.83
CA THR A 300 3.18 13.71 -30.86
C THR A 300 2.94 12.89 -29.59
N TYR A 301 3.13 13.52 -28.42
CA TYR A 301 2.79 12.97 -27.10
C TYR A 301 2.12 14.04 -26.23
N LYS A 302 0.87 13.83 -25.83
CA LYS A 302 0.10 14.78 -24.99
C LYS A 302 0.20 16.23 -25.52
N ASN A 303 -0.12 16.43 -26.80
CA ASN A 303 -0.07 17.72 -27.52
C ASN A 303 1.33 18.38 -27.55
N ARG A 304 2.41 17.60 -27.47
CA ARG A 304 3.78 18.07 -27.58
C ARG A 304 4.50 17.31 -28.68
N ASN A 305 5.33 18.00 -29.44
CA ASN A 305 6.16 17.38 -30.46
C ASN A 305 7.46 16.91 -29.83
N ILE A 306 7.76 15.64 -30.05
CA ILE A 306 8.95 14.98 -29.56
C ILE A 306 9.79 14.54 -30.74
N TRP A 307 10.89 15.21 -30.94
CA TRP A 307 11.89 14.86 -31.94
C TRP A 307 12.79 13.74 -31.42
N TYR A 308 13.25 12.85 -32.30
CA TYR A 308 14.13 11.77 -31.89
C TYR A 308 15.25 11.50 -32.86
N LYS A 309 16.40 11.06 -32.34
CA LYS A 309 17.55 10.55 -33.07
C LYS A 309 17.99 9.23 -32.45
N THR A 310 18.31 8.26 -33.31
CA THR A 310 18.80 6.95 -32.90
C THR A 310 20.27 6.82 -33.31
N LEU A 311 21.13 6.46 -32.38
CA LEU A 311 22.56 6.26 -32.60
C LEU A 311 22.96 4.85 -32.19
N ASP A 312 24.02 4.34 -32.81
CA ASP A 312 24.66 3.13 -32.30
C ASP A 312 25.46 3.46 -31.03
N SER A 313 25.35 2.65 -30.01
CA SER A 313 26.09 2.85 -28.76
C SER A 313 27.54 2.33 -28.78
N GLY A 314 27.97 1.73 -29.89
CA GLY A 314 29.25 1.00 -29.99
C GLY A 314 29.26 -0.37 -29.31
N VAL A 315 28.15 -0.79 -28.70
CA VAL A 315 27.94 -2.13 -28.12
C VAL A 315 26.91 -2.86 -28.95
N LYS A 316 27.24 -4.06 -29.47
CA LYS A 316 26.35 -4.83 -30.35
C LYS A 316 24.94 -5.02 -29.75
N GLY A 317 23.93 -4.62 -30.52
CA GLY A 317 22.53 -4.70 -30.12
C GLY A 317 22.02 -3.56 -29.23
N ASN A 318 22.88 -2.63 -28.81
CA ASN A 318 22.48 -1.48 -28.00
C ASN A 318 22.40 -0.22 -28.86
N LYS A 319 21.36 0.57 -28.63
CA LYS A 319 21.15 1.87 -29.28
C LYS A 319 21.00 2.96 -28.25
N VAL A 320 21.42 4.15 -28.61
CA VAL A 320 21.17 5.39 -27.88
C VAL A 320 20.05 6.14 -28.58
N TYR A 321 19.03 6.49 -27.84
CA TYR A 321 17.86 7.23 -28.34
C TYR A 321 17.90 8.62 -27.69
N ILE A 322 18.07 9.65 -28.49
CA ILE A 322 18.08 11.05 -28.06
C ILE A 322 16.73 11.66 -28.41
N TYR A 323 16.14 12.37 -27.46
CA TYR A 323 14.85 13.06 -27.66
C TYR A 323 14.99 14.52 -27.32
N ARG A 324 14.22 15.36 -28.06
CA ARG A 324 14.02 16.78 -27.77
C ARG A 324 12.52 17.06 -27.63
N ASP A 325 12.15 17.65 -26.53
CA ASP A 325 10.79 18.14 -26.22
C ASP A 325 10.85 19.67 -26.24
N ASP A 326 10.31 20.28 -27.28
CA ASP A 326 10.40 21.72 -27.49
C ASP A 326 9.68 22.52 -26.39
N ASN A 327 8.56 21.99 -25.86
CA ASN A 327 7.86 22.64 -24.76
C ASN A 327 8.70 22.60 -23.44
N ARG A 328 9.39 21.49 -23.18
CA ARG A 328 10.32 21.39 -22.04
C ARG A 328 11.54 22.26 -22.22
N LYS A 329 12.04 22.41 -23.45
CA LYS A 329 13.12 23.33 -23.79
C LYS A 329 12.72 24.75 -23.38
N LEU A 330 11.59 25.22 -23.90
CA LEU A 330 11.07 26.56 -23.59
C LEU A 330 10.86 26.78 -22.09
N GLN A 331 10.24 25.83 -21.38
CA GLN A 331 10.03 25.91 -19.94
C GLN A 331 11.34 25.96 -19.14
N ALA A 332 12.36 25.22 -19.58
CA ALA A 332 13.68 25.21 -18.93
C ALA A 332 14.43 26.53 -19.17
N GLU A 333 14.27 27.10 -20.37
CA GLU A 333 14.84 28.42 -20.72
C GLU A 333 14.17 29.52 -19.88
N VAL A 334 12.85 29.55 -19.79
CA VAL A 334 12.12 30.53 -18.96
C VAL A 334 12.56 30.45 -17.50
N LYS A 335 12.58 29.23 -16.92
CA LYS A 335 13.02 29.02 -15.53
C LYS A 335 14.47 29.45 -15.30
N PHE A 336 15.34 29.22 -16.27
CA PHE A 336 16.72 29.65 -16.19
C PHE A 336 16.82 31.18 -16.20
N MET A 337 16.12 31.86 -17.10
CA MET A 337 16.08 33.32 -17.17
C MET A 337 15.54 33.92 -15.87
N GLN A 338 14.42 33.43 -15.34
CA GLN A 338 13.87 33.87 -14.06
C GLN A 338 14.84 33.71 -12.88
N LYS A 339 15.60 32.62 -12.86
CA LYS A 339 16.63 32.41 -11.81
C LYS A 339 17.83 33.34 -11.95
N LYS A 340 18.12 33.77 -13.16
CA LYS A 340 19.26 34.64 -13.49
C LYS A 340 18.91 36.12 -13.45
N GLU A 341 17.64 36.52 -13.55
CA GLU A 341 17.21 37.91 -13.35
C GLU A 341 17.59 38.48 -11.99
N ALA A 342 17.80 37.60 -10.98
CA ALA A 342 18.30 38.00 -9.67
C ALA A 342 19.83 38.28 -9.64
N ASP A 343 20.61 37.84 -10.65
CA ASP A 343 22.07 37.87 -10.69
C ASP A 343 22.59 38.62 -11.95
N TYR A 344 21.87 39.58 -12.51
CA TYR A 344 22.05 40.12 -13.87
C TYR A 344 23.34 40.93 -14.17
N GLU A 345 24.16 41.24 -13.17
CA GLU A 345 25.35 42.10 -13.39
C GLU A 345 26.63 41.39 -13.86
N GLY A 346 26.57 40.24 -14.50
CA GLY A 346 27.83 39.57 -14.91
C GLY A 346 27.76 38.36 -15.83
N LEU A 347 26.64 38.14 -16.53
CA LEU A 347 26.50 36.97 -17.39
C LEU A 347 27.03 37.22 -18.81
N ASP A 348 28.07 36.49 -19.18
CA ASP A 348 28.55 36.37 -20.56
C ASP A 348 27.44 35.68 -21.42
N GLN A 349 27.20 36.20 -22.62
CA GLN A 349 26.21 35.64 -23.58
C GLN A 349 26.47 34.15 -23.87
N THR A 350 27.75 33.72 -23.86
CA THR A 350 28.11 32.31 -24.02
C THR A 350 27.51 31.42 -22.94
N THR A 351 27.46 31.87 -21.67
CA THR A 351 26.85 31.11 -20.56
C THR A 351 25.33 30.96 -20.68
N ILE A 352 24.66 31.92 -21.34
CA ILE A 352 23.22 31.88 -21.59
C ILE A 352 22.87 30.84 -22.66
N PHE A 353 23.74 30.69 -23.67
CA PHE A 353 23.51 29.82 -24.82
C PHE A 353 24.17 28.44 -24.71
N ASP A 354 25.12 28.24 -23.80
CA ASP A 354 25.94 27.02 -23.71
C ASP A 354 25.24 25.79 -23.08
N GLU A 355 24.03 25.98 -22.53
CA GLU A 355 23.24 24.86 -22.05
C GLU A 355 22.27 24.28 -23.12
N GLY A 356 22.77 24.04 -24.32
CA GLY A 356 22.03 23.55 -25.47
C GLY A 356 21.38 22.16 -25.30
N ARG A 357 21.50 21.57 -24.11
CA ARG A 357 20.83 20.28 -23.74
C ARG A 357 19.48 20.49 -23.10
N ARG A 358 18.99 21.73 -22.95
CA ARG A 358 17.68 21.98 -22.34
C ARG A 358 16.55 21.34 -23.18
N GLY A 359 15.66 20.65 -22.52
CA GLY A 359 14.58 19.90 -23.17
C GLY A 359 15.02 18.60 -23.83
N MET A 360 16.31 18.29 -23.82
CA MET A 360 16.84 17.03 -24.35
C MET A 360 16.93 15.98 -23.23
N PHE A 361 16.80 14.73 -23.60
CA PHE A 361 17.05 13.56 -22.76
C PHE A 361 17.36 12.36 -23.66
N ALA A 362 18.05 11.39 -23.11
CA ALA A 362 18.45 10.23 -23.88
C ALA A 362 18.29 8.92 -23.07
N PHE A 363 18.09 7.84 -23.79
CA PHE A 363 18.07 6.49 -23.24
C PHE A 363 19.08 5.60 -23.94
N VAL A 364 19.59 4.63 -23.24
CA VAL A 364 20.26 3.47 -23.83
C VAL A 364 19.36 2.25 -23.67
N SER A 365 19.22 1.47 -24.74
CA SER A 365 18.33 0.30 -24.77
C SER A 365 18.82 -0.76 -25.74
N ASN A 366 18.46 -2.02 -25.45
CA ASN A 366 18.65 -3.19 -26.32
C ASN A 366 17.33 -3.88 -26.68
N THR A 367 16.16 -3.25 -26.42
CA THR A 367 14.84 -3.86 -26.64
C THR A 367 14.48 -4.03 -28.11
N GLY A 368 15.11 -3.28 -29.03
CA GLY A 368 14.69 -3.24 -30.43
C GLY A 368 13.40 -2.46 -30.69
N ASP A 369 12.81 -1.86 -29.65
CA ASP A 369 11.60 -1.02 -29.78
C ASP A 369 11.88 0.22 -30.66
N SER A 370 10.85 0.73 -31.34
CA SER A 370 10.93 2.02 -32.01
C SER A 370 11.11 3.15 -30.97
N ALA A 371 11.70 4.28 -31.41
CA ALA A 371 11.92 5.43 -30.54
C ALA A 371 10.62 5.89 -29.83
N LYS A 372 9.50 5.88 -30.55
CA LYS A 372 8.18 6.22 -29.98
C LYS A 372 7.75 5.23 -28.90
N GLN A 373 7.85 3.91 -29.16
CA GLN A 373 7.47 2.86 -28.18
C GLN A 373 8.34 2.92 -26.92
N LEU A 374 9.66 3.14 -27.09
CA LEU A 374 10.59 3.27 -25.98
C LEU A 374 10.28 4.51 -25.13
N TYR A 375 10.00 5.65 -25.76
CA TYR A 375 9.57 6.87 -25.07
C TYR A 375 8.30 6.63 -24.25
N MET A 376 7.29 6.01 -24.84
CA MET A 376 6.02 5.70 -24.17
C MET A 376 6.25 4.77 -22.97
N SER A 377 7.01 3.69 -23.17
CA SER A 377 7.35 2.74 -22.09
C SER A 377 8.03 3.41 -20.90
N TYR A 378 8.88 4.40 -21.15
CA TYR A 378 9.51 5.14 -20.06
C TYR A 378 8.54 6.14 -19.40
N LYS A 379 7.68 6.81 -20.17
CA LYS A 379 6.75 7.81 -19.62
C LYS A 379 5.68 7.22 -18.70
N GLU A 380 5.32 5.97 -18.89
CA GLU A 380 4.41 5.23 -18.01
C GLU A 380 4.99 5.01 -16.60
N ARG A 381 6.30 5.26 -16.42
CA ARG A 381 6.94 5.27 -15.09
C ARG A 381 6.30 6.28 -14.12
N TRP A 382 5.66 7.33 -14.62
CA TRP A 382 5.00 8.31 -13.74
C TRP A 382 3.88 7.69 -12.88
N ASP A 383 3.23 6.66 -13.35
CA ASP A 383 2.20 5.98 -12.57
C ASP A 383 2.81 5.26 -11.35
N VAL A 384 4.09 4.86 -11.43
CA VAL A 384 4.88 4.34 -10.31
C VAL A 384 5.18 5.43 -9.27
N GLU A 385 5.44 6.66 -9.71
CA GLU A 385 5.67 7.78 -8.78
C GLU A 385 4.43 8.06 -7.93
N GLN A 386 3.22 7.96 -8.48
CA GLN A 386 1.97 8.07 -7.72
C GLN A 386 1.85 6.99 -6.64
N CYS A 387 2.36 5.80 -6.90
CA CYS A 387 2.37 4.72 -5.92
C CYS A 387 3.30 5.02 -4.75
N PHE A 388 4.46 5.63 -5.01
CA PHE A 388 5.33 6.08 -3.93
C PHE A 388 4.73 7.23 -3.12
N ASP A 389 4.04 8.15 -3.77
CA ASP A 389 3.32 9.22 -3.08
C ASP A 389 2.24 8.63 -2.16
N TYR A 390 1.53 7.62 -2.64
CA TYR A 390 0.59 6.90 -1.81
C TYR A 390 1.24 6.20 -0.62
N LEU A 391 2.33 5.46 -0.85
CA LEU A 391 3.12 4.82 0.21
C LEU A 391 3.62 5.84 1.25
N LYS A 392 4.12 6.99 0.81
CA LYS A 392 4.65 8.02 1.71
C LYS A 392 3.55 8.75 2.46
N ASN A 393 2.48 9.12 1.79
CA ASN A 393 1.45 10.02 2.31
C ASN A 393 0.32 9.28 3.03
N SER A 394 -0.17 8.17 2.49
CA SER A 394 -1.30 7.42 3.05
C SER A 394 -0.84 6.33 4.01
N VAL A 395 0.14 5.50 3.63
CA VAL A 395 0.72 4.49 4.52
C VAL A 395 1.78 5.09 5.47
N ARG A 396 2.20 6.34 5.21
CA ARG A 396 3.18 7.10 6.02
C ARG A 396 4.48 6.33 6.26
N ILE A 397 4.97 5.61 5.25
CA ILE A 397 6.25 4.87 5.35
C ILE A 397 7.43 5.82 5.65
N GLY A 398 7.31 7.10 5.39
CA GLY A 398 8.39 8.09 5.45
C GLY A 398 9.21 8.18 6.74
N ALA A 399 8.72 7.61 7.87
CA ALA A 399 9.49 7.52 9.12
C ALA A 399 9.16 6.24 9.88
N SER A 400 10.16 5.57 10.40
CA SER A 400 10.01 4.36 11.22
C SER A 400 10.68 4.52 12.58
N HIS A 401 10.03 3.98 13.63
CA HIS A 401 10.57 3.90 14.98
C HIS A 401 11.07 2.48 15.32
N LYS A 402 11.26 1.63 14.32
CA LYS A 402 11.81 0.29 14.48
C LYS A 402 13.30 0.38 14.77
N ARG A 403 13.80 -0.54 15.59
CA ARG A 403 15.17 -0.45 16.14
C ARG A 403 16.17 -1.32 15.37
N THR A 404 15.72 -2.42 14.79
CA THR A 404 16.59 -3.37 14.08
C THR A 404 16.21 -3.46 12.60
N ASN A 405 17.13 -3.93 11.75
CA ASN A 405 16.89 -4.21 10.35
C ASN A 405 15.77 -5.24 10.16
N ALA A 406 15.73 -6.28 10.98
CA ALA A 406 14.70 -7.31 10.93
C ALA A 406 13.29 -6.72 11.19
N GLU A 407 13.16 -5.86 12.20
CA GLU A 407 11.90 -5.16 12.47
C GLU A 407 11.51 -4.19 11.35
N LEU A 408 12.49 -3.50 10.74
CA LEU A 408 12.28 -2.61 9.61
C LEU A 408 11.81 -3.39 8.38
N GLU A 409 12.42 -4.54 8.09
CA GLU A 409 12.06 -5.41 6.98
C GLU A 409 10.65 -5.98 7.15
N ALA A 410 10.34 -6.51 8.35
CA ALA A 410 9.00 -7.01 8.68
C ALA A 410 7.93 -5.92 8.53
N TRP A 411 8.19 -4.72 9.04
CA TRP A 411 7.27 -3.60 8.91
C TRP A 411 7.11 -3.13 7.47
N SER A 412 8.21 -3.12 6.70
CA SER A 412 8.18 -2.81 5.26
C SER A 412 7.38 -3.85 4.49
N PHE A 413 7.42 -5.12 4.90
CA PHE A 413 6.61 -6.17 4.31
C PHE A 413 5.11 -5.96 4.58
N ILE A 414 4.72 -5.65 5.82
CA ILE A 414 3.32 -5.30 6.13
C ILE A 414 2.84 -4.11 5.28
N ASN A 415 3.69 -3.09 5.12
CA ASN A 415 3.38 -1.95 4.25
C ASN A 415 3.28 -2.35 2.77
N HIS A 416 4.10 -3.30 2.32
CA HIS A 416 3.98 -3.86 0.97
C HIS A 416 2.65 -4.60 0.78
N ILE A 417 2.20 -5.37 1.78
CA ILE A 417 0.87 -5.99 1.75
C ILE A 417 -0.24 -4.92 1.70
N SER A 418 -0.12 -3.83 2.46
CA SER A 418 -1.04 -2.68 2.36
C SER A 418 -1.09 -2.13 0.93
N LEU A 419 0.05 -2.02 0.28
CA LEU A 419 0.16 -1.57 -1.10
C LEU A 419 -0.50 -2.55 -2.08
N LEU A 420 -0.38 -3.86 -1.86
CA LEU A 420 -1.05 -4.88 -2.69
C LEU A 420 -2.58 -4.78 -2.57
N TYR A 421 -3.12 -4.54 -1.37
CA TYR A 421 -4.55 -4.24 -1.19
C TYR A 421 -4.98 -3.00 -1.97
N PHE A 422 -4.23 -1.92 -1.87
CA PHE A 422 -4.50 -0.69 -2.62
C PHE A 422 -4.50 -0.94 -4.13
N TYR A 423 -3.56 -1.74 -4.61
CA TYR A 423 -3.49 -2.10 -6.03
C TYR A 423 -4.66 -2.95 -6.52
N GLY A 424 -5.30 -3.70 -5.66
CA GLY A 424 -6.57 -4.34 -5.98
C GLY A 424 -7.62 -3.32 -6.44
N VAL A 425 -7.72 -2.17 -5.75
CA VAL A 425 -8.62 -1.06 -6.13
C VAL A 425 -8.17 -0.38 -7.43
N VAL A 426 -6.87 -0.09 -7.58
CA VAL A 426 -6.30 0.47 -8.82
C VAL A 426 -6.64 -0.41 -10.02
N LYS A 427 -6.42 -1.72 -9.88
CA LYS A 427 -6.69 -2.71 -10.92
C LYS A 427 -8.18 -2.72 -11.31
N ALA A 428 -9.08 -2.77 -10.32
CA ALA A 428 -10.52 -2.76 -10.58
C ALA A 428 -10.98 -1.50 -11.33
N LEU A 429 -10.47 -0.32 -10.95
CA LEU A 429 -10.76 0.93 -11.66
C LEU A 429 -10.29 0.91 -13.11
N ARG A 430 -9.11 0.34 -13.38
CA ARG A 430 -8.57 0.24 -14.75
C ARG A 430 -9.34 -0.76 -15.60
N GLU A 431 -9.65 -1.94 -15.07
CA GLU A 431 -10.42 -2.97 -15.78
C GLU A 431 -11.82 -2.50 -16.18
N LYS A 432 -12.36 -1.50 -15.46
CA LYS A 432 -13.65 -0.85 -15.76
C LYS A 432 -13.52 0.51 -16.46
N GLU A 433 -12.30 0.90 -16.84
CA GLU A 433 -12.01 2.19 -17.50
C GLU A 433 -12.48 3.42 -16.69
N LEU A 434 -12.50 3.28 -15.36
CA LEU A 434 -12.95 4.32 -14.42
C LEU A 434 -11.82 5.17 -13.84
N ASN A 435 -10.57 4.81 -14.09
CA ASN A 435 -9.37 5.48 -13.55
C ASN A 435 -9.19 6.95 -14.02
N GLY A 436 -9.88 7.37 -15.07
CA GLY A 436 -9.95 8.78 -15.49
C GLY A 436 -10.97 9.63 -14.72
N LYS A 437 -11.89 8.99 -13.98
CA LYS A 437 -13.01 9.62 -13.29
C LYS A 437 -12.91 9.53 -11.75
N TYR A 438 -12.35 8.43 -11.25
CA TYR A 438 -12.21 8.16 -9.82
C TYR A 438 -10.78 7.77 -9.49
N SER A 439 -10.27 8.28 -8.39
CA SER A 439 -9.03 7.80 -7.77
C SER A 439 -9.32 6.60 -6.85
N PRO A 440 -8.33 5.77 -6.55
CA PRO A 440 -8.48 4.72 -5.53
C PRO A 440 -8.87 5.28 -4.16
N GLU A 441 -8.40 6.47 -3.81
CA GLU A 441 -8.73 7.17 -2.58
C GLU A 441 -10.21 7.55 -2.53
N ASP A 442 -10.84 7.91 -3.66
CA ASP A 442 -12.28 8.18 -3.72
C ASP A 442 -13.07 6.93 -3.36
N ILE A 443 -12.70 5.77 -3.90
CA ILE A 443 -13.35 4.48 -3.60
C ILE A 443 -13.19 4.12 -2.12
N LEU A 444 -11.98 4.27 -1.57
CA LEU A 444 -11.75 4.01 -0.15
C LEU A 444 -12.48 5.02 0.75
N SER A 445 -12.64 6.28 0.32
CA SER A 445 -13.40 7.30 1.03
C SER A 445 -14.89 6.96 1.08
N ILE A 446 -15.47 6.51 -0.02
CA ILE A 446 -16.84 5.95 -0.05
C ILE A 446 -16.95 4.81 0.97
N GLY A 447 -16.02 3.86 0.92
CA GLY A 447 -16.02 2.73 1.84
C GLY A 447 -15.92 3.12 3.33
N LYS A 448 -15.18 4.17 3.67
CA LYS A 448 -15.06 4.69 5.04
C LYS A 448 -16.37 5.19 5.63
N ASN A 449 -17.33 5.58 4.79
CA ASN A 449 -18.63 6.06 5.20
C ASN A 449 -19.69 4.95 5.30
N ILE A 450 -19.32 3.69 5.07
CA ILE A 450 -20.22 2.55 5.14
C ILE A 450 -19.93 1.77 6.43
N TYR A 451 -20.92 1.73 7.31
CA TYR A 451 -20.83 1.11 8.61
C TYR A 451 -21.73 -0.13 8.70
N CYS A 452 -21.27 -1.10 9.48
CA CYS A 452 -22.09 -2.20 9.96
C CYS A 452 -22.67 -1.80 11.30
N VAL A 453 -24.00 -1.86 11.44
CA VAL A 453 -24.74 -1.42 12.62
C VAL A 453 -25.49 -2.59 13.22
N ARG A 454 -25.27 -2.86 14.49
CA ARG A 454 -26.07 -3.78 15.32
C ARG A 454 -26.87 -2.98 16.32
N GLU A 455 -28.17 -3.28 16.47
CA GLU A 455 -29.04 -2.55 17.39
C GLU A 455 -28.57 -2.63 18.85
N HIS A 456 -28.00 -3.79 19.24
CA HIS A 456 -27.40 -3.99 20.55
C HIS A 456 -26.41 -5.17 20.54
N TYR A 457 -25.62 -5.30 21.60
CA TYR A 457 -24.54 -6.31 21.71
C TYR A 457 -24.99 -7.75 21.46
N TYR A 458 -26.22 -8.10 21.83
CA TYR A 458 -26.76 -9.46 21.67
C TYR A 458 -27.55 -9.67 20.37
N SER A 459 -27.74 -8.62 19.58
CA SER A 459 -28.35 -8.74 18.27
C SER A 459 -27.42 -9.50 17.32
N LYS A 460 -27.94 -10.49 16.63
CA LYS A 460 -27.25 -11.16 15.53
C LYS A 460 -27.50 -10.45 14.19
N ASP A 461 -28.56 -9.66 14.14
CA ASP A 461 -28.91 -8.91 12.94
C ASP A 461 -28.00 -7.70 12.80
N THR A 462 -27.32 -7.64 11.70
CA THR A 462 -26.47 -6.52 11.29
C THR A 462 -27.09 -5.84 10.09
N ARG A 463 -27.09 -4.51 10.10
CA ARG A 463 -27.55 -3.71 8.96
C ARG A 463 -26.42 -2.80 8.52
N LEU A 464 -26.39 -2.47 7.25
CA LEU A 464 -25.48 -1.44 6.77
C LEU A 464 -26.10 -0.06 6.98
N SER A 465 -25.25 0.94 7.16
CA SER A 465 -25.66 2.34 7.09
C SER A 465 -26.25 2.63 5.71
N GLU A 466 -27.00 3.71 5.57
CA GLU A 466 -27.47 4.19 4.28
C GLU A 466 -26.28 4.43 3.33
N ILE A 467 -26.42 3.96 2.10
CA ILE A 467 -25.42 4.10 1.03
C ILE A 467 -26.09 4.88 -0.10
N PRO A 468 -25.55 6.05 -0.50
CA PRO A 468 -26.07 6.76 -1.65
C PRO A 468 -26.12 5.87 -2.89
N LYS A 469 -27.23 5.92 -3.62
CA LYS A 469 -27.47 5.05 -4.80
C LYS A 469 -26.33 5.08 -5.80
N LYS A 470 -25.77 6.28 -6.06
CA LYS A 470 -24.62 6.47 -6.95
C LYS A 470 -23.37 5.69 -6.48
N ASP A 471 -23.12 5.67 -5.18
CA ASP A 471 -21.95 4.99 -4.61
C ASP A 471 -22.15 3.47 -4.62
N GLN A 472 -23.39 3.01 -4.37
CA GLN A 472 -23.76 1.61 -4.49
C GLN A 472 -23.56 1.10 -5.93
N GLU A 473 -24.09 1.80 -6.93
CA GLU A 473 -23.95 1.48 -8.36
C GLU A 473 -22.47 1.45 -8.79
N LEU A 474 -21.65 2.37 -8.26
CA LEU A 474 -20.21 2.40 -8.52
C LEU A 474 -19.52 1.17 -7.95
N LEU A 475 -19.78 0.83 -6.68
CA LEU A 475 -19.20 -0.34 -6.03
C LEU A 475 -19.61 -1.65 -6.71
N GLU A 476 -20.88 -1.79 -7.11
CA GLU A 476 -21.37 -2.93 -7.88
C GLU A 476 -20.68 -3.04 -9.24
N THR A 477 -20.44 -1.92 -9.92
CA THR A 477 -19.68 -1.86 -11.19
C THR A 477 -18.24 -2.36 -11.00
N LEU A 478 -17.61 -2.06 -9.86
CA LEU A 478 -16.29 -2.55 -9.50
C LEU A 478 -16.30 -4.03 -9.05
N GLY A 479 -17.48 -4.66 -8.96
CA GLY A 479 -17.63 -6.05 -8.53
C GLY A 479 -17.68 -6.23 -7.01
N VAL A 480 -17.85 -5.16 -6.25
CA VAL A 480 -17.99 -5.20 -4.79
C VAL A 480 -19.45 -5.42 -4.41
N LYS A 481 -19.71 -6.51 -3.68
CA LYS A 481 -21.02 -6.85 -3.13
C LYS A 481 -21.02 -6.58 -1.63
N LEU A 482 -21.74 -5.58 -1.21
CA LEU A 482 -21.94 -5.29 0.20
C LEU A 482 -23.10 -6.18 0.70
N VAL A 483 -22.80 -7.05 1.66
CA VAL A 483 -23.83 -7.93 2.26
C VAL A 483 -24.65 -7.08 3.20
N GLN A 484 -25.94 -6.97 2.90
CA GLN A 484 -26.95 -6.33 3.77
C GLN A 484 -27.34 -7.24 4.93
#